data_54c0500ba0ee80653bb8e465df609edb
#
_entry.id   54c0500ba0ee80653bb8e465df609edb
#
_cell.length_a   1.000
_cell.length_b   1.000
_cell.length_c   1.000
_cell.angle_alpha   90.00
_cell.angle_beta   90.00
_cell.angle_gamma   90.00
#
_symmetry.space_group_name_H-M   'P 1'
#
loop_
_entity.id
_entity.type
_entity.pdbx_description
1 polymer ?
#
loop_
_entity_poly.entity_id
_entity_poly.type
_entity_poly.pdbx_seq_one_letter_code
_entity_poly.pdbx_strand_id
1 'polypeptide(L)'
;LQTGRTPTFGTTFKAGWQGSNLYFAIRCDEHPGEKPVSASTRDDDQAIWHGDVIEIELATETHSYYQIAISPAGHVVDLDRGAATGQWFGWDSKAEVATYIADDHWTVEIRFPVTADENDPLNQVVGRHPTQSLPWHINLCRQRIREDGQELSALSPTGTNGFHVPMKFAH
;
A
#
# COMPACT_ATOMS: atom_id res chain seq x y z
N LEU A 1 5.52 -1.96 14.39
CA LEU A 1 5.09 -3.28 13.90
C LEU A 1 5.14 -4.36 14.98
N GLN A 2 6.31 -4.69 15.50
CA GLN A 2 6.49 -5.79 16.45
C GLN A 2 5.83 -5.54 17.79
N THR A 3 5.89 -4.32 18.28
CA THR A 3 5.56 -3.99 19.67
C THR A 3 4.15 -3.46 19.87
N GLY A 4 3.43 -3.13 18.78
CA GLY A 4 2.16 -2.42 18.84
C GLY A 4 2.24 -1.00 19.41
N ARG A 5 3.44 -0.41 19.51
CA ARG A 5 3.62 0.97 19.94
C ARG A 5 3.18 1.95 18.87
N THR A 6 2.74 3.11 19.29
CA THR A 6 2.48 4.24 18.38
C THR A 6 3.78 4.60 17.65
N PRO A 7 3.73 4.79 16.31
CA PRO A 7 4.89 5.24 15.55
C PRO A 7 5.28 6.68 15.95
N THR A 8 6.52 7.05 15.68
CA THR A 8 7.03 8.41 15.92
C THR A 8 6.31 9.41 15.02
N PHE A 9 6.08 9.04 13.76
CA PHE A 9 5.37 9.85 12.78
C PHE A 9 4.08 9.16 12.35
N GLY A 10 2.97 9.90 12.48
CA GLY A 10 1.64 9.39 12.19
C GLY A 10 1.42 9.12 10.70
N THR A 11 0.55 8.15 10.43
CA THR A 11 -0.04 7.95 9.11
C THR A 11 -1.54 7.89 9.27
N THR A 12 -2.26 8.69 8.52
CA THR A 12 -3.73 8.70 8.49
C THR A 12 -4.22 8.45 7.08
N PHE A 13 -5.37 7.82 6.94
CA PHE A 13 -5.95 7.58 5.63
C PHE A 13 -7.48 7.65 5.66
N LYS A 14 -8.04 7.84 4.46
CA LYS A 14 -9.45 7.65 4.13
C LYS A 14 -9.54 6.71 2.95
N ALA A 15 -10.56 5.87 2.94
CA ALA A 15 -10.88 5.01 1.81
C ALA A 15 -12.35 5.19 1.41
N GLY A 16 -12.66 5.00 0.14
CA GLY A 16 -14.01 5.13 -0.36
C GLY A 16 -14.19 4.50 -1.75
N TRP A 17 -15.43 4.28 -2.12
CA TRP A 17 -15.82 3.72 -3.41
C TRP A 17 -16.54 4.74 -4.28
N GLN A 18 -16.26 4.69 -5.58
CA GLN A 18 -17.07 5.35 -6.61
C GLN A 18 -17.17 4.44 -7.84
N GLY A 19 -18.36 3.95 -8.11
CA GLY A 19 -18.57 2.93 -9.14
C GLY A 19 -17.75 1.68 -8.84
N SER A 20 -16.94 1.22 -9.81
CA SER A 20 -16.04 0.09 -9.69
C SER A 20 -14.61 0.50 -9.26
N ASN A 21 -14.43 1.69 -8.72
CA ASN A 21 -13.11 2.14 -8.31
C ASN A 21 -13.04 2.29 -6.78
N LEU A 22 -11.94 1.81 -6.21
CA LEU A 22 -11.56 2.01 -4.83
C LEU A 22 -10.54 3.16 -4.75
N TYR A 23 -10.77 4.10 -3.84
CA TYR A 23 -9.90 5.26 -3.63
C TYR A 23 -9.31 5.24 -2.24
N PHE A 24 -8.05 5.69 -2.16
CA PHE A 24 -7.41 6.03 -0.90
C PHE A 24 -6.85 7.45 -0.96
N ALA A 25 -6.92 8.15 0.17
CA ALA A 25 -6.20 9.38 0.44
C ALA A 25 -5.40 9.18 1.72
N ILE A 26 -4.09 9.26 1.64
CA ILE A 26 -3.15 8.91 2.71
C ILE A 26 -2.29 10.14 3.03
N ARG A 27 -2.12 10.45 4.30
CA ARG A 27 -1.19 11.47 4.79
C ARG A 27 -0.15 10.80 5.70
N CYS A 28 1.11 11.10 5.43
CA CYS A 28 2.28 10.65 6.17
C CYS A 28 2.95 11.85 6.82
N ASP A 29 2.89 11.95 8.14
CA ASP A 29 3.53 13.04 8.86
C ASP A 29 5.04 12.91 8.84
N GLU A 30 5.76 14.06 8.81
CA GLU A 30 7.20 14.17 8.83
C GLU A 30 7.65 15.27 9.79
N HIS A 31 8.92 15.27 10.13
CA HIS A 31 9.52 16.38 10.83
C HIS A 31 9.56 17.61 9.90
N PRO A 32 9.16 18.81 10.37
CA PRO A 32 9.23 20.02 9.54
C PRO A 32 10.62 20.23 8.93
N GLY A 33 10.65 20.49 7.62
CA GLY A 33 11.88 20.68 6.85
C GLY A 33 12.55 19.38 6.38
N GLU A 34 12.13 18.22 6.87
CA GLU A 34 12.66 16.93 6.45
C GLU A 34 11.91 16.40 5.21
N LYS A 35 12.65 16.03 4.19
CA LYS A 35 12.04 15.52 2.95
C LYS A 35 12.00 13.99 2.95
N PRO A 36 10.91 13.38 2.46
CA PRO A 36 10.88 11.93 2.31
C PRO A 36 11.91 11.46 1.27
N VAL A 37 12.46 10.28 1.49
CA VAL A 37 13.46 9.65 0.62
C VAL A 37 12.75 8.85 -0.46
N SER A 38 13.00 9.16 -1.73
CA SER A 38 12.52 8.36 -2.86
C SER A 38 13.72 7.71 -3.56
N ALA A 39 13.76 6.38 -3.57
CA ALA A 39 14.84 5.63 -4.20
C ALA A 39 14.46 5.08 -5.59
N SER A 40 13.18 4.93 -5.87
CA SER A 40 12.70 4.52 -7.20
C SER A 40 12.78 5.66 -8.22
N THR A 41 13.01 5.31 -9.49
CA THR A 41 13.13 6.25 -10.61
C THR A 41 12.00 6.13 -11.66
N ARG A 42 11.19 5.08 -11.54
CA ARG A 42 10.05 4.76 -12.41
C ARG A 42 9.13 3.76 -11.73
N ASP A 43 8.00 3.46 -12.35
CA ASP A 43 7.17 2.33 -11.96
C ASP A 43 7.94 1.00 -12.12
N ASP A 44 7.58 -0.01 -11.36
CA ASP A 44 8.20 -1.34 -11.30
C ASP A 44 9.69 -1.34 -10.91
N ASP A 45 10.18 -0.25 -10.35
CA ASP A 45 11.55 -0.15 -9.85
C ASP A 45 11.63 -0.71 -8.42
N GLN A 46 12.20 -1.89 -8.29
CA GLN A 46 12.37 -2.57 -7.00
C GLN A 46 13.27 -1.80 -6.01
N ALA A 47 13.97 -0.75 -6.44
CA ALA A 47 14.67 0.16 -5.53
C ALA A 47 13.69 0.92 -4.60
N ILE A 48 12.38 0.87 -4.86
CA ILE A 48 11.35 1.55 -4.06
C ILE A 48 11.50 1.26 -2.56
N TRP A 49 11.86 0.03 -2.19
CA TRP A 49 12.06 -0.39 -0.79
C TRP A 49 13.35 0.10 -0.14
N HIS A 50 14.20 0.85 -0.86
CA HIS A 50 15.37 1.55 -0.28
C HIS A 50 15.04 2.98 0.14
N GLY A 51 13.80 3.43 -0.03
CA GLY A 51 13.29 4.74 0.36
C GLY A 51 12.06 4.67 1.25
N ASP A 52 11.43 5.81 1.44
CA ASP A 52 10.11 5.89 2.07
C ASP A 52 9.08 5.27 1.14
N VAL A 53 8.16 4.49 1.71
CA VAL A 53 7.12 3.82 0.94
C VAL A 53 5.85 3.64 1.78
N ILE A 54 4.71 3.81 1.14
CA ILE A 54 3.43 3.30 1.60
C ILE A 54 3.16 1.99 0.89
N GLU A 55 2.76 0.98 1.64
CA GLU A 55 2.29 -0.29 1.09
C GLU A 55 0.84 -0.53 1.48
N ILE A 56 0.03 -0.87 0.49
CA ILE A 56 -1.35 -1.33 0.68
C ILE A 56 -1.36 -2.82 0.42
N GLU A 57 -1.62 -3.58 1.46
CA GLU A 57 -1.83 -5.02 1.41
C GLU A 57 -3.33 -5.26 1.38
N LEU A 58 -3.86 -5.78 0.28
CA LEU A 58 -5.29 -5.87 0.03
C LEU A 58 -5.69 -7.31 -0.29
N ALA A 59 -6.36 -7.98 0.64
CA ALA A 59 -6.96 -9.29 0.44
C ALA A 59 -8.44 -9.15 0.15
N THR A 60 -8.88 -9.63 -1.00
CA THR A 60 -10.28 -9.67 -1.40
C THR A 60 -10.90 -11.02 -1.02
N GLU A 61 -12.23 -11.16 -1.16
CA GLU A 61 -12.92 -12.43 -0.85
C GLU A 61 -12.54 -13.57 -1.82
N THR A 62 -12.03 -13.23 -3.01
CA THR A 62 -11.68 -14.20 -4.06
C THR A 62 -10.18 -14.40 -4.21
N HIS A 63 -9.37 -13.56 -3.59
CA HIS A 63 -7.93 -13.56 -3.82
C HIS A 63 -7.13 -13.48 -2.52
N SER A 64 -5.93 -14.10 -2.50
CA SER A 64 -5.07 -14.16 -1.32
C SER A 64 -4.73 -12.76 -0.83
N TYR A 65 -3.92 -12.01 -1.55
CA TYR A 65 -3.78 -10.55 -1.43
C TYR A 65 -2.92 -9.96 -2.54
N TYR A 66 -3.14 -8.69 -2.79
CA TYR A 66 -2.33 -7.81 -3.61
C TYR A 66 -1.46 -6.93 -2.71
N GLN A 67 -0.26 -6.61 -3.17
CA GLN A 67 0.63 -5.63 -2.53
C GLN A 67 0.87 -4.49 -3.51
N ILE A 68 0.60 -3.27 -3.09
CA ILE A 68 0.81 -2.07 -3.89
C ILE A 68 1.70 -1.12 -3.08
N ALA A 69 2.92 -0.90 -3.55
CA ALA A 69 3.90 -0.02 -2.94
C ALA A 69 3.99 1.30 -3.71
N ILE A 70 3.95 2.43 -3.01
CA ILE A 70 3.96 3.77 -3.58
C ILE A 70 5.05 4.61 -2.92
N SER A 71 5.94 5.19 -3.73
CA SER A 71 6.98 6.11 -3.26
C SER A 71 6.47 7.55 -3.14
N PRO A 72 7.18 8.42 -2.41
CA PRO A 72 6.87 9.86 -2.39
C PRO A 72 6.95 10.55 -3.75
N ALA A 73 7.69 9.97 -4.71
CA ALA A 73 7.75 10.47 -6.09
C ALA A 73 6.55 10.03 -6.95
N GLY A 74 5.64 9.20 -6.42
CA GLY A 74 4.47 8.69 -7.12
C GLY A 74 4.72 7.44 -7.95
N HIS A 75 5.90 6.84 -7.87
CA HIS A 75 6.16 5.56 -8.56
C HIS A 75 5.48 4.42 -7.81
N VAL A 76 4.95 3.47 -8.59
CA VAL A 76 4.21 2.30 -8.10
C VAL A 76 4.99 1.03 -8.40
N VAL A 77 5.03 0.12 -7.44
CA VAL A 77 5.38 -1.29 -7.64
C VAL A 77 4.25 -2.13 -7.09
N ASP A 78 3.66 -2.93 -7.93
CA ASP A 78 2.52 -3.75 -7.55
C ASP A 78 2.78 -5.24 -7.81
N LEU A 79 2.23 -6.06 -6.94
CA LEU A 79 2.48 -7.48 -6.90
C LEU A 79 1.18 -8.24 -6.61
N ASP A 80 0.95 -9.28 -7.38
CA ASP A 80 -0.01 -10.31 -7.04
C ASP A 80 0.65 -11.38 -6.17
N ARG A 81 0.40 -11.33 -4.87
CA ARG A 81 0.94 -12.29 -3.91
C ARG A 81 0.24 -13.66 -3.95
N GLY A 82 -0.89 -13.75 -4.64
CA GLY A 82 -1.58 -15.02 -4.93
C GLY A 82 -0.96 -15.77 -6.12
N ALA A 83 -0.18 -15.11 -6.96
CA ALA A 83 0.50 -15.74 -8.08
C ALA A 83 1.60 -16.71 -7.62
N ALA A 84 2.04 -17.58 -8.51
CA ALA A 84 3.14 -18.49 -8.21
C ALA A 84 4.43 -17.74 -7.86
N THR A 85 5.24 -18.31 -6.98
CA THR A 85 6.52 -17.72 -6.56
C THR A 85 7.37 -17.34 -7.75
N GLY A 86 7.83 -16.09 -7.79
CA GLY A 86 8.62 -15.52 -8.89
C GLY A 86 7.80 -14.88 -10.01
N GLN A 87 6.46 -14.94 -9.96
CA GLN A 87 5.57 -14.33 -10.95
C GLN A 87 4.81 -13.11 -10.40
N TRP A 88 5.06 -12.72 -9.16
CA TRP A 88 4.33 -11.66 -8.46
C TRP A 88 4.35 -10.30 -9.18
N PHE A 89 5.48 -9.96 -9.79
CA PHE A 89 5.68 -8.68 -10.51
C PHE A 89 5.08 -8.65 -11.92
N GLY A 90 4.45 -9.73 -12.36
CA GLY A 90 3.78 -9.77 -13.66
C GLY A 90 2.37 -9.18 -13.67
N TRP A 91 1.90 -8.74 -12.51
CA TRP A 91 0.60 -8.13 -12.34
C TRP A 91 0.72 -6.59 -12.36
N ASP A 92 -0.30 -5.92 -12.84
CA ASP A 92 -0.38 -4.47 -12.90
C ASP A 92 -1.77 -4.04 -12.40
N SER A 93 -1.82 -3.37 -11.28
CA SER A 93 -3.05 -2.91 -10.61
C SER A 93 -3.84 -1.87 -11.38
N LYS A 94 -3.25 -1.26 -12.41
CA LYS A 94 -3.78 -0.07 -13.09
C LYS A 94 -4.06 1.09 -12.14
N ALA A 95 -3.30 1.16 -11.05
CA ALA A 95 -3.42 2.24 -10.09
C ALA A 95 -3.07 3.58 -10.73
N GLU A 96 -3.91 4.59 -10.48
CA GLU A 96 -3.57 5.98 -10.77
C GLU A 96 -3.19 6.65 -9.46
N VAL A 97 -2.02 7.25 -9.42
CA VAL A 97 -1.42 7.82 -8.20
C VAL A 97 -1.07 9.28 -8.40
N ALA A 98 -1.36 10.09 -7.39
CA ALA A 98 -0.88 11.46 -7.26
C ALA A 98 -0.24 11.64 -5.88
N THR A 99 0.89 12.33 -5.82
CA THR A 99 1.60 12.62 -4.57
C THR A 99 1.85 14.11 -4.41
N TYR A 100 1.93 14.56 -3.16
CA TYR A 100 2.31 15.93 -2.82
C TYR A 100 3.21 15.93 -1.59
N ILE A 101 4.32 16.67 -1.64
CA ILE A 101 5.28 16.79 -0.54
C ILE A 101 5.20 18.22 0.01
N ALA A 102 4.78 18.35 1.26
CA ALA A 102 4.75 19.59 2.04
C ALA A 102 6.02 19.72 2.92
N ASP A 103 5.99 20.67 3.83
CA ASP A 103 7.11 20.90 4.77
C ASP A 103 7.14 19.85 5.90
N ASP A 104 5.97 19.43 6.38
CA ASP A 104 5.78 18.58 7.56
C ASP A 104 5.06 17.26 7.24
N HIS A 105 4.80 16.96 5.98
CA HIS A 105 4.13 15.73 5.55
C HIS A 105 4.25 15.51 4.05
N TRP A 106 3.88 14.31 3.63
CA TRP A 106 3.55 14.02 2.23
C TRP A 106 2.23 13.27 2.15
N THR A 107 1.58 13.36 1.00
CA THR A 107 0.29 12.72 0.76
C THR A 107 0.32 11.86 -0.49
N VAL A 108 -0.54 10.85 -0.49
CA VAL A 108 -0.80 9.99 -1.65
C VAL A 108 -2.30 9.92 -1.87
N GLU A 109 -2.74 10.15 -3.09
CA GLU A 109 -4.09 9.84 -3.56
C GLU A 109 -4.00 8.73 -4.59
N ILE A 110 -4.85 7.71 -4.44
CA ILE A 110 -4.80 6.52 -5.28
C ILE A 110 -6.20 6.16 -5.73
N ARG A 111 -6.32 5.77 -7.01
CA ARG A 111 -7.51 5.13 -7.58
C ARG A 111 -7.15 3.75 -8.11
N PHE A 112 -7.82 2.73 -7.65
CA PHE A 112 -7.74 1.36 -8.15
C PHE A 112 -9.01 1.00 -8.90
N PRO A 113 -8.95 0.57 -10.16
CA PRO A 113 -10.06 -0.13 -10.79
C PRO A 113 -10.20 -1.53 -10.18
N VAL A 114 -11.44 -1.95 -9.96
CA VAL A 114 -11.78 -3.25 -9.37
C VAL A 114 -12.77 -3.96 -10.26
N THR A 115 -12.60 -5.24 -10.46
CA THR A 115 -13.52 -6.09 -11.23
C THR A 115 -13.98 -7.28 -10.41
N ALA A 116 -15.24 -7.70 -10.63
CA ALA A 116 -15.75 -8.95 -10.08
C ALA A 116 -15.48 -10.16 -11.01
N ASP A 117 -14.91 -9.91 -12.19
CA ASP A 117 -14.59 -10.95 -13.17
C ASP A 117 -13.16 -11.48 -12.93
N GLU A 118 -13.06 -12.68 -12.40
CA GLU A 118 -11.79 -13.37 -12.15
C GLU A 118 -10.98 -13.67 -13.43
N ASN A 119 -11.62 -13.56 -14.59
CA ASN A 119 -10.99 -13.77 -15.90
C ASN A 119 -10.77 -12.44 -16.64
N ASP A 120 -10.86 -11.32 -15.97
CA ASP A 120 -10.66 -10.00 -16.58
C ASP A 120 -9.26 -9.91 -17.23
N PRO A 121 -9.19 -9.72 -18.57
CA PRO A 121 -7.92 -9.65 -19.27
C PRO A 121 -7.11 -8.38 -18.92
N LEU A 122 -7.73 -7.39 -18.30
CA LEU A 122 -7.05 -6.16 -17.85
C LEU A 122 -6.25 -6.37 -16.57
N ASN A 123 -6.40 -7.55 -15.93
CA ASN A 123 -5.60 -7.93 -14.78
C ASN A 123 -5.67 -6.92 -13.61
N GLN A 124 -6.87 -6.45 -13.30
CA GLN A 124 -7.13 -5.47 -12.23
C GLN A 124 -7.19 -6.17 -10.87
N VAL A 125 -7.40 -5.39 -9.82
CA VAL A 125 -7.79 -5.95 -8.52
C VAL A 125 -9.11 -6.72 -8.69
N VAL A 126 -9.08 -8.01 -8.40
CA VAL A 126 -10.25 -8.87 -8.51
C VAL A 126 -10.95 -8.99 -7.16
N GLY A 127 -12.22 -8.68 -7.13
CA GLY A 127 -13.05 -8.80 -5.95
C GLY A 127 -14.42 -8.15 -6.15
N ARG A 128 -15.41 -8.66 -5.44
CA ARG A 128 -16.72 -8.01 -5.35
C ARG A 128 -16.70 -6.91 -4.32
N HIS A 129 -17.56 -5.93 -4.46
CA HIS A 129 -17.71 -4.87 -3.46
C HIS A 129 -17.88 -5.48 -2.05
N PRO A 130 -17.08 -5.10 -1.07
CA PRO A 130 -17.10 -5.72 0.26
C PRO A 130 -18.42 -5.47 0.97
N THR A 131 -18.83 -6.46 1.76
CA THR A 131 -20.03 -6.41 2.63
C THR A 131 -19.65 -6.92 4.03
N GLN A 132 -20.54 -6.77 5.01
CA GLN A 132 -20.31 -7.31 6.35
C GLN A 132 -20.09 -8.83 6.37
N SER A 133 -20.75 -9.56 5.47
CA SER A 133 -20.61 -11.02 5.36
C SER A 133 -19.44 -11.48 4.50
N LEU A 134 -18.93 -10.60 3.65
CA LEU A 134 -17.80 -10.83 2.75
C LEU A 134 -16.86 -9.61 2.81
N PRO A 135 -16.19 -9.36 3.95
CA PRO A 135 -15.29 -8.23 4.09
C PRO A 135 -14.02 -8.45 3.28
N TRP A 136 -13.42 -7.36 2.82
CA TRP A 136 -12.03 -7.38 2.43
C TRP A 136 -11.15 -7.14 3.65
N HIS A 137 -9.92 -7.63 3.58
CA HIS A 137 -8.94 -7.39 4.63
C HIS A 137 -7.81 -6.52 4.09
N ILE A 138 -7.40 -5.56 4.89
CA ILE A 138 -6.40 -4.58 4.49
C ILE A 138 -5.33 -4.41 5.57
N ASN A 139 -4.10 -4.18 5.14
CA ASN A 139 -3.12 -3.50 5.98
C ASN A 139 -2.53 -2.32 5.20
N LEU A 140 -2.52 -1.16 5.82
CA LEU A 140 -1.84 0.01 5.29
C LEU A 140 -0.57 0.17 6.10
N CYS A 141 0.56 0.06 5.42
CA CYS A 141 1.87 -0.01 6.01
C CYS A 141 2.72 1.17 5.54
N ARG A 142 3.62 1.63 6.39
CA ARG A 142 4.58 2.67 6.04
C ARG A 142 5.98 2.24 6.45
N GLN A 143 6.91 2.39 5.53
CA GLN A 143 8.33 2.42 5.80
C GLN A 143 8.82 3.87 5.70
N ARG A 144 9.56 4.30 6.70
CA ARG A 144 10.27 5.59 6.75
C ARG A 144 11.74 5.31 6.95
N ILE A 145 12.60 5.84 6.07
CA ILE A 145 14.05 5.64 6.12
C ILE A 145 14.75 6.98 6.31
N ARG A 146 15.65 7.04 7.29
CA ARG A 146 16.54 8.18 7.56
C ARG A 146 17.94 7.67 7.90
N GLU A 147 18.91 8.60 7.98
CA GLU A 147 20.29 8.26 8.33
C GLU A 147 20.41 7.54 9.68
N ASP A 148 19.54 7.86 10.64
CA ASP A 148 19.50 7.28 11.98
C ASP A 148 18.74 5.96 12.07
N GLY A 149 18.10 5.50 10.97
CA GLY A 149 17.43 4.21 10.94
C GLY A 149 16.15 4.13 10.11
N GLN A 150 15.45 3.02 10.30
CA GLN A 150 14.21 2.69 9.64
C GLN A 150 13.07 2.60 10.66
N GLU A 151 11.96 3.27 10.39
CA GLU A 151 10.72 3.07 11.13
C GLU A 151 9.69 2.34 10.25
N LEU A 152 9.15 1.24 10.78
CA LEU A 152 8.07 0.48 10.14
C LEU A 152 6.80 0.60 10.98
N SER A 153 5.72 1.02 10.36
CA SER A 153 4.40 1.12 10.98
C SER A 153 3.32 0.49 10.12
N ALA A 154 2.21 0.09 10.72
CA ALA A 154 1.09 -0.51 10.03
C ALA A 154 -0.23 -0.22 10.75
N LEU A 155 -1.33 -0.20 10.00
CA LEU A 155 -2.69 -0.11 10.52
C LEU A 155 -2.95 -1.25 11.52
N SER A 156 -2.62 -2.46 11.13
CA SER A 156 -2.69 -3.65 11.99
C SER A 156 -1.29 -4.19 12.27
N PRO A 157 -0.85 -4.24 13.54
CA PRO A 157 0.47 -4.75 13.90
C PRO A 157 0.65 -6.19 13.49
N THR A 158 1.71 -6.50 12.76
CA THR A 158 2.00 -7.85 12.28
C THR A 158 2.66 -8.75 13.32
N GLY A 159 3.30 -8.15 14.33
CA GLY A 159 4.08 -8.88 15.33
C GLY A 159 5.45 -9.37 14.80
N THR A 160 5.84 -8.93 13.60
CA THR A 160 7.11 -9.31 12.93
C THR A 160 7.85 -8.08 12.43
N ASN A 161 9.02 -8.27 11.82
CA ASN A 161 9.81 -7.22 11.16
C ASN A 161 9.32 -6.89 9.74
N GLY A 162 8.23 -7.49 9.28
CA GLY A 162 7.71 -7.30 7.93
C GLY A 162 6.19 -7.08 7.90
N PHE A 163 5.68 -6.70 6.75
CA PHE A 163 4.27 -6.39 6.55
C PHE A 163 3.43 -7.63 6.16
N HIS A 164 4.05 -8.66 5.59
CA HIS A 164 3.40 -9.78 4.91
C HIS A 164 2.88 -10.85 5.88
N VAL A 165 1.86 -10.49 6.67
CA VAL A 165 1.17 -11.41 7.58
C VAL A 165 -0.35 -11.29 7.35
N PRO A 166 -0.90 -11.93 6.29
CA PRO A 166 -2.31 -11.75 5.89
C PRO A 166 -3.32 -12.03 7.00
N MET A 167 -3.00 -12.97 7.91
CA MET A 167 -3.84 -13.28 9.06
C MET A 167 -3.98 -12.14 10.08
N LYS A 168 -3.22 -11.06 9.90
CA LYS A 168 -3.25 -9.87 10.76
C LYS A 168 -3.83 -8.63 10.05
N PHE A 169 -4.28 -8.76 8.82
CA PHE A 169 -4.92 -7.63 8.14
C PHE A 169 -6.23 -7.25 8.83
N ALA A 170 -6.50 -5.95 8.91
CA ALA A 170 -7.74 -5.43 9.44
C ALA A 170 -8.90 -5.61 8.43
N HIS A 171 -10.14 -5.60 8.88
CA HIS A 171 -11.38 -5.65 8.07
C HIS A 171 -12.30 -4.49 8.41
#